data_d61040846b4ba24ad6ea86e6646be683
#
_entry.id   d61040846b4ba24ad6ea86e6646be683
#
_cell.length_a   1.000
_cell.length_b   1.000
_cell.length_c   1.000
_cell.angle_alpha   90.00
_cell.angle_beta   90.00
_cell.angle_gamma   90.00
#
_symmetry.space_group_name_H-M   'P 1'
#
loop_
_entity.id
_entity.type
_entity.pdbx_description
1 polymer ?
#
loop_
_entity_poly.entity_id
_entity_poly.type
_entity_poly.pdbx_seq_one_letter_code
_entity_poly.pdbx_strand_id
1 'polypeptide(L)'
;TFDWAEPDLKKMPSIQELLEGETVDLTIAVTNTGSRAGTEVVQCYIEHISPVLARPKKELKGFEKIHLEPGETKEVEINLGNRAFAYWDPADPGWPERSKRVPVAAGGRKSGPGHRDVAGWYTDSGLYKAHLGVSSRDLKAEIALNIDED
;
A
#
# COMPACT_ATOMS: atom_id res chain seq x y z
N THR A 1 -18.97 8.05 16.99
CA THR A 1 -17.82 8.93 16.74
C THR A 1 -16.54 8.20 17.07
N PHE A 2 -15.58 8.28 16.17
CA PHE A 2 -14.29 7.59 16.31
C PHE A 2 -13.15 8.57 16.16
N ASP A 3 -12.15 8.40 17.00
CA ASP A 3 -10.91 9.18 16.94
C ASP A 3 -9.78 8.27 16.45
N TRP A 4 -9.00 8.76 15.49
CA TRP A 4 -7.92 8.01 14.84
C TRP A 4 -6.58 8.63 15.23
N ALA A 5 -5.68 7.82 15.77
CA ALA A 5 -4.33 8.27 16.10
C ALA A 5 -3.46 8.33 14.82
N GLU A 6 -2.24 8.78 14.98
CA GLU A 6 -1.27 8.74 13.89
C GLU A 6 -0.87 7.29 13.61
N PRO A 7 -0.73 6.92 12.34
CA PRO A 7 -0.27 5.58 11.99
C PRO A 7 1.20 5.37 12.34
N ASP A 8 1.56 4.13 12.61
CA ASP A 8 2.91 3.74 12.96
C ASP A 8 3.40 2.65 12.00
N LEU A 9 4.56 2.86 11.42
CA LEU A 9 5.18 1.91 10.51
C LEU A 9 6.01 0.90 11.32
N LYS A 10 5.59 -0.37 11.31
CA LYS A 10 6.25 -1.43 12.08
C LYS A 10 7.30 -2.18 11.27
N LYS A 11 7.10 -2.30 9.96
CA LYS A 11 8.02 -3.01 9.09
C LYS A 11 8.00 -2.42 7.69
N MET A 12 9.18 -2.17 7.13
CA MET A 12 9.35 -1.62 5.79
C MET A 12 10.37 -2.43 5.02
N PRO A 13 9.93 -3.46 4.30
CA PRO A 13 10.84 -4.29 3.50
C PRO A 13 11.30 -3.59 2.23
N SER A 14 12.39 -4.07 1.65
CA SER A 14 12.82 -3.71 0.30
C SER A 14 11.95 -4.39 -0.74
N ILE A 15 12.12 -4.02 -2.02
CA ILE A 15 11.44 -4.72 -3.12
C ILE A 15 11.77 -6.20 -3.11
N GLN A 16 13.04 -6.55 -2.91
CA GLN A 16 13.48 -7.94 -2.89
C GLN A 16 12.74 -8.72 -1.80
N GLU A 17 12.67 -8.17 -0.61
CA GLU A 17 11.97 -8.80 0.51
C GLU A 17 10.47 -8.90 0.26
N LEU A 18 9.85 -7.88 -0.35
CA LEU A 18 8.44 -7.94 -0.74
C LEU A 18 8.17 -9.08 -1.73
N LEU A 19 9.06 -9.26 -2.70
CA LEU A 19 8.95 -10.33 -3.69
C LEU A 19 9.14 -11.71 -3.06
N GLU A 20 9.86 -11.79 -1.95
CA GLU A 20 10.07 -13.02 -1.18
C GLU A 20 8.91 -13.33 -0.23
N GLY A 21 7.90 -12.46 -0.15
CA GLY A 21 6.71 -12.68 0.67
C GLY A 21 6.62 -11.82 1.91
N GLU A 22 7.58 -10.94 2.15
CA GLU A 22 7.51 -10.00 3.26
C GLU A 22 6.45 -8.93 3.01
N THR A 23 5.99 -8.29 4.09
CA THR A 23 4.94 -7.28 4.00
C THR A 23 5.37 -5.97 4.64
N VAL A 24 4.81 -4.88 4.14
CA VAL A 24 4.82 -3.60 4.84
C VAL A 24 3.77 -3.71 5.93
N ASP A 25 4.16 -3.54 7.18
CA ASP A 25 3.25 -3.63 8.31
C ASP A 25 3.10 -2.27 8.95
N LEU A 26 1.86 -1.81 9.06
CA LEU A 26 1.54 -0.57 9.74
C LEU A 26 0.36 -0.76 10.67
N THR A 27 0.31 0.07 11.70
CA THR A 27 -0.75 0.02 12.69
C THR A 27 -1.36 1.40 12.86
N ILE A 28 -2.62 1.43 13.26
CA ILE A 28 -3.30 2.66 13.64
C ILE A 28 -4.26 2.36 14.79
N ALA A 29 -4.27 3.22 15.80
CA ALA A 29 -5.18 3.09 16.92
C ALA A 29 -6.45 3.88 16.66
N VAL A 30 -7.59 3.26 16.88
CA VAL A 30 -8.91 3.88 16.71
C VAL A 30 -9.67 3.75 18.04
N THR A 31 -10.23 4.86 18.49
CA THR A 31 -10.96 4.94 19.75
C THR A 31 -12.41 5.33 19.48
N ASN A 32 -13.35 4.63 20.12
CA ASN A 32 -14.74 5.05 20.10
C ASN A 32 -14.94 6.13 21.17
N THR A 33 -15.12 7.37 20.74
CA THR A 33 -15.32 8.52 21.64
C THR A 33 -16.80 8.81 21.87
N GLY A 34 -17.69 8.03 21.27
CA GLY A 34 -19.13 8.17 21.43
C GLY A 34 -19.65 7.45 22.67
N SER A 35 -20.95 7.53 22.88
CA SER A 35 -21.64 6.91 24.02
C SER A 35 -22.27 5.55 23.69
N ARG A 36 -22.14 5.09 22.43
CA ARG A 36 -22.69 3.81 21.96
C ARG A 36 -21.60 2.99 21.31
N ALA A 37 -21.72 1.68 21.42
CA ALA A 37 -20.89 0.75 20.66
C ALA A 37 -21.11 0.97 19.16
N GLY A 38 -20.07 0.77 18.36
CA GLY A 38 -20.15 0.93 16.93
C GLY A 38 -19.10 0.14 16.20
N THR A 39 -19.28 0.08 14.88
CA THR A 39 -18.36 -0.58 13.98
C THR A 39 -17.72 0.46 13.07
N GLU A 40 -16.40 0.36 12.91
CA GLU A 40 -15.66 1.20 11.98
C GLU A 40 -14.95 0.33 10.97
N VAL A 41 -14.80 0.83 9.75
CA VAL A 41 -14.00 0.17 8.70
C VAL A 41 -12.77 1.03 8.45
N VAL A 42 -11.60 0.43 8.66
CA VAL A 42 -10.32 1.08 8.36
C VAL A 42 -9.92 0.65 6.96
N GLN A 43 -9.91 1.57 6.02
CA GLN A 43 -9.49 1.32 4.64
C GLN A 43 -8.11 1.92 4.40
N CYS A 44 -7.27 1.19 3.68
CA CYS A 44 -5.94 1.64 3.32
C CYS A 44 -5.86 1.78 1.81
N TYR A 45 -5.57 3.00 1.36
CA TYR A 45 -5.36 3.33 -0.04
C TYR A 45 -3.89 3.59 -0.27
N ILE A 46 -3.36 3.07 -1.36
CA ILE A 46 -1.96 3.27 -1.74
C ILE A 46 -1.89 4.22 -2.93
N GLU A 47 -1.04 5.20 -2.80
CA GLU A 47 -0.70 6.14 -3.85
C GLU A 47 0.79 6.00 -4.18
N HIS A 48 1.11 5.79 -5.46
CA HIS A 48 2.51 5.84 -5.91
C HIS A 48 2.84 7.27 -6.30
N ILE A 49 3.84 7.84 -5.68
CA ILE A 49 4.29 9.20 -5.99
C ILE A 49 5.20 9.10 -7.22
N SER A 50 4.83 9.75 -8.31
CA SER A 50 5.55 9.73 -9.60
C SER A 50 5.62 8.34 -10.23
N PRO A 51 4.48 7.71 -10.55
CA PRO A 51 4.48 6.39 -11.18
C PRO A 51 5.03 6.44 -12.62
N VAL A 52 5.58 5.32 -13.07
CA VAL A 52 6.10 5.17 -14.44
C VAL A 52 4.95 5.16 -15.46
N LEU A 53 3.89 4.40 -15.15
CA LEU A 53 2.66 4.37 -15.95
C LEU A 53 1.56 5.14 -15.24
N ALA A 54 0.61 5.66 -16.02
CA ALA A 54 -0.58 6.29 -15.43
C ALA A 54 -1.33 5.26 -14.58
N ARG A 55 -1.61 5.63 -13.33
CA ARG A 55 -2.32 4.79 -12.37
C ARG A 55 -3.42 5.61 -11.73
N PRO A 56 -4.46 4.96 -11.18
CA PRO A 56 -5.37 5.66 -10.28
C PRO A 56 -4.57 6.33 -9.16
N LYS A 57 -4.97 7.53 -8.80
CA LYS A 57 -4.25 8.31 -7.80
C LYS A 57 -4.15 7.55 -6.47
N LYS A 58 -5.24 6.88 -6.08
CA LYS A 58 -5.29 6.07 -4.87
C LYS A 58 -6.03 4.78 -5.17
N GLU A 59 -5.47 3.67 -4.73
CA GLU A 59 -6.06 2.35 -4.93
C GLU A 59 -6.30 1.70 -3.57
N LEU A 60 -7.49 1.16 -3.35
CA LEU A 60 -7.81 0.41 -2.13
C LEU A 60 -7.03 -0.90 -2.12
N LYS A 61 -6.16 -1.08 -1.14
CA LYS A 61 -5.27 -2.25 -1.06
C LYS A 61 -5.41 -3.04 0.24
N GLY A 62 -6.08 -2.50 1.22
CA GLY A 62 -6.32 -3.21 2.46
C GLY A 62 -7.49 -2.62 3.21
N PHE A 63 -8.12 -3.43 4.04
CA PHE A 63 -9.16 -2.96 4.94
C PHE A 63 -9.29 -3.89 6.14
N GLU A 64 -9.80 -3.34 7.23
CA GLU A 64 -10.11 -4.07 8.44
C GLU A 64 -11.37 -3.50 9.06
N LYS A 65 -12.28 -4.37 9.46
CA LYS A 65 -13.52 -3.99 10.12
C LYS A 65 -13.38 -4.24 11.62
N ILE A 66 -13.64 -3.22 12.44
CA ILE A 66 -13.49 -3.32 13.89
C ILE A 66 -14.78 -2.90 14.60
N HIS A 67 -15.04 -3.56 15.71
CA HIS A 67 -16.14 -3.21 16.60
C HIS A 67 -15.56 -2.64 17.90
N LEU A 68 -16.06 -1.49 18.32
CA LEU A 68 -15.58 -0.79 19.52
C LEU A 68 -16.73 -0.45 20.45
N GLU A 69 -16.58 -0.81 21.72
CA GLU A 69 -17.43 -0.35 22.79
C GLU A 69 -17.13 1.13 23.11
N PRO A 70 -18.05 1.86 23.79
CA PRO A 70 -17.76 3.24 24.17
C PRO A 70 -16.48 3.35 24.99
N GLY A 71 -15.59 4.24 24.58
CA GLY A 71 -14.29 4.45 25.23
C GLY A 71 -13.20 3.42 24.88
N GLU A 72 -13.54 2.40 24.12
CA GLU A 72 -12.58 1.37 23.73
C GLU A 72 -11.65 1.85 22.63
N THR A 73 -10.37 1.49 22.75
CA THR A 73 -9.35 1.72 21.71
C THR A 73 -8.85 0.37 21.22
N LYS A 74 -8.76 0.21 19.91
CA LYS A 74 -8.12 -0.95 19.30
C LYS A 74 -7.03 -0.50 18.35
N GLU A 75 -5.91 -1.23 18.35
CA GLU A 75 -4.87 -1.07 17.38
C GLU A 75 -5.17 -1.97 16.18
N VAL A 76 -5.28 -1.37 15.01
CA VAL A 76 -5.55 -2.07 13.76
C VAL A 76 -4.25 -2.26 13.02
N GLU A 77 -3.94 -3.49 12.64
CA GLU A 77 -2.77 -3.81 11.84
C GLU A 77 -3.16 -4.00 10.39
N ILE A 78 -2.44 -3.33 9.49
CA ILE A 78 -2.60 -3.47 8.04
C ILE A 78 -1.30 -4.04 7.49
N ASN A 79 -1.40 -5.18 6.82
CA ASN A 79 -0.26 -5.85 6.18
C ASN A 79 -0.39 -5.73 4.67
N LEU A 80 0.60 -5.12 4.03
CA LEU A 80 0.60 -4.85 2.61
C LEU A 80 1.70 -5.64 1.94
N GLY A 81 1.31 -6.66 1.20
CA GLY A 81 2.24 -7.46 0.41
C GLY A 81 2.58 -6.78 -0.90
N ASN A 82 3.38 -7.46 -1.68
CA ASN A 82 3.85 -6.98 -2.98
C ASN A 82 2.70 -6.53 -3.90
N ARG A 83 1.58 -7.25 -3.90
CA ARG A 83 0.42 -6.94 -4.73
C ARG A 83 -0.19 -5.57 -4.42
N ALA A 84 0.00 -5.05 -3.22
CA ALA A 84 -0.52 -3.73 -2.85
C ALA A 84 0.17 -2.60 -3.63
N PHE A 85 1.39 -2.84 -4.12
CA PHE A 85 2.21 -1.84 -4.80
C PHE A 85 2.36 -2.11 -6.30
N ALA A 86 1.94 -3.28 -6.76
CA ALA A 86 2.10 -3.72 -8.14
C ALA A 86 1.08 -3.07 -9.09
N TYR A 87 1.46 -2.94 -10.33
CA TYR A 87 0.60 -2.51 -11.41
C TYR A 87 0.81 -3.38 -12.64
N TRP A 88 -0.19 -3.41 -13.51
CA TRP A 88 -0.11 -4.16 -14.75
C TRP A 88 0.51 -3.30 -15.86
N ASP A 89 1.54 -3.83 -16.50
CA ASP A 89 2.16 -3.23 -17.69
C ASP A 89 1.79 -4.07 -18.90
N PRO A 90 1.08 -3.49 -19.89
CA PRO A 90 0.67 -4.22 -21.10
C PRO A 90 1.80 -4.41 -22.09
N ALA A 91 3.04 -4.08 -21.75
CA ALA A 91 4.22 -4.27 -22.60
C ALA A 91 4.26 -3.37 -23.83
N ASP A 92 4.01 -2.08 -23.64
CA ASP A 92 4.22 -1.10 -24.71
C ASP A 92 5.73 -0.85 -24.90
N PRO A 93 6.31 -1.27 -26.01
CA PRO A 93 7.78 -1.15 -26.22
C PRO A 93 8.26 0.30 -26.30
N GLY A 94 7.37 1.26 -26.53
CA GLY A 94 7.71 2.67 -26.57
C GLY A 94 7.90 3.35 -25.23
N TRP A 95 7.67 2.66 -24.12
CA TRP A 95 7.73 3.27 -22.80
C TRP A 95 9.17 3.38 -22.28
N PRO A 96 9.70 4.60 -22.08
CA PRO A 96 11.13 4.79 -21.80
C PRO A 96 11.58 4.43 -20.39
N GLU A 97 10.69 4.41 -19.43
CA GLU A 97 11.03 4.27 -18.00
C GLU A 97 10.93 2.84 -17.47
N ARG A 98 10.73 1.87 -18.35
CA ARG A 98 10.52 0.47 -17.96
C ARG A 98 11.71 -0.17 -17.24
N SER A 99 12.91 0.36 -17.45
CA SER A 99 14.11 -0.20 -16.83
C SER A 99 14.14 -0.12 -15.31
N LYS A 100 13.27 0.70 -14.73
CA LYS A 100 13.20 0.88 -13.27
C LYS A 100 12.25 -0.10 -12.59
N ARG A 101 11.57 -0.95 -13.36
CA ARG A 101 10.53 -1.83 -12.84
C ARG A 101 11.04 -3.22 -12.53
N VAL A 102 10.45 -3.85 -11.54
CA VAL A 102 10.76 -5.20 -11.12
C VAL A 102 9.54 -6.09 -11.39
N PRO A 103 9.68 -7.16 -12.18
CA PRO A 103 8.57 -8.06 -12.46
C PRO A 103 8.11 -8.79 -11.19
N VAL A 104 6.82 -8.80 -10.96
CA VAL A 104 6.21 -9.51 -9.83
C VAL A 104 5.92 -10.96 -10.18
N ALA A 105 5.37 -11.18 -11.39
CA ALA A 105 4.88 -12.51 -11.79
C ALA A 105 6.00 -13.50 -12.13
N ALA A 106 7.20 -13.06 -12.36
CA ALA A 106 8.32 -13.89 -12.79
C ALA A 106 9.24 -14.32 -11.65
N GLY A 107 8.68 -14.54 -10.45
CA GLY A 107 9.46 -15.01 -9.31
C GLY A 107 10.47 -14.00 -8.76
N GLY A 108 10.14 -12.74 -8.84
CA GLY A 108 10.95 -11.69 -8.22
C GLY A 108 12.20 -11.27 -9.02
N ARG A 109 12.25 -11.59 -10.27
CA ARG A 109 13.39 -11.17 -11.10
C ARG A 109 13.30 -9.69 -11.43
N LYS A 110 14.40 -8.99 -11.23
CA LYS A 110 14.53 -7.63 -11.71
C LYS A 110 14.42 -7.61 -13.24
N SER A 111 13.62 -6.71 -13.78
CA SER A 111 13.56 -6.53 -15.21
C SER A 111 14.85 -5.89 -15.68
N GLY A 112 15.71 -6.69 -16.30
CA GLY A 112 16.88 -6.16 -17.00
C GLY A 112 16.47 -5.44 -18.27
N PRO A 113 17.44 -4.85 -18.99
CA PRO A 113 17.15 -4.11 -20.22
C PRO A 113 16.41 -4.88 -21.29
N GLY A 114 16.51 -6.20 -21.32
CA GLY A 114 15.85 -7.06 -22.30
C GLY A 114 14.42 -7.49 -21.94
N HIS A 115 13.90 -7.08 -20.80
CA HIS A 115 12.59 -7.53 -20.33
C HIS A 115 11.52 -6.44 -20.29
N ARG A 116 11.80 -5.31 -20.94
CA ARG A 116 10.91 -4.14 -20.89
C ARG A 116 9.65 -4.27 -21.70
N ASP A 117 9.65 -5.15 -22.66
CA ASP A 117 8.54 -5.38 -23.58
C ASP A 117 7.67 -6.57 -23.19
N VAL A 118 7.89 -7.13 -22.02
CA VAL A 118 7.12 -8.26 -21.51
C VAL A 118 5.96 -7.76 -20.66
N ALA A 119 4.73 -8.13 -21.04
CA ALA A 119 3.54 -7.82 -20.26
C ALA A 119 3.57 -8.54 -18.90
N GLY A 120 3.11 -7.88 -17.87
CA GLY A 120 3.07 -8.47 -16.54
C GLY A 120 2.81 -7.46 -15.42
N TRP A 121 2.85 -7.99 -14.21
CA TRP A 121 2.76 -7.19 -13.01
C TRP A 121 4.15 -6.74 -12.57
N TYR A 122 4.27 -5.48 -12.23
CA TYR A 122 5.53 -4.86 -11.84
C TYR A 122 5.37 -4.05 -10.57
N THR A 123 6.43 -4.00 -9.78
CA THR A 123 6.53 -3.13 -8.61
C THR A 123 7.75 -2.24 -8.76
N ASP A 124 7.55 -0.94 -8.64
CA ASP A 124 8.63 0.03 -8.72
C ASP A 124 9.15 0.37 -7.33
N SER A 125 10.45 0.63 -7.22
CA SER A 125 11.01 1.29 -6.05
C SER A 125 10.56 2.75 -6.01
N GLY A 126 10.70 3.37 -4.86
CA GLY A 126 10.41 4.78 -4.70
C GLY A 126 9.41 5.08 -3.60
N LEU A 127 8.85 6.28 -3.68
CA LEU A 127 7.98 6.80 -2.65
C LEU A 127 6.51 6.47 -2.92
N TYR A 128 5.88 5.89 -1.93
CA TYR A 128 4.45 5.64 -1.88
C TYR A 128 3.86 6.34 -0.66
N LYS A 129 2.56 6.55 -0.66
CA LYS A 129 1.82 6.96 0.52
C LYS A 129 0.69 6.00 0.80
N ALA A 130 0.56 5.61 2.06
CA ALA A 130 -0.62 4.91 2.54
C ALA A 130 -1.57 5.94 3.14
N HIS A 131 -2.79 5.97 2.64
CA HIS A 131 -3.87 6.82 3.14
C HIS A 131 -4.86 5.93 3.89
N LEU A 132 -5.14 6.28 5.13
CA LEU A 132 -6.05 5.51 5.98
C LEU A 132 -7.31 6.32 6.23
N GLY A 133 -8.45 5.70 6.05
CA GLY A 133 -9.72 6.37 6.21
C GLY A 133 -10.90 5.42 6.17
N VAL A 134 -12.10 5.98 6.22
CA VAL A 134 -13.35 5.21 6.12
C VAL A 134 -13.82 5.08 4.68
N SER A 135 -13.32 5.93 3.79
CA SER A 135 -13.59 5.90 2.35
C SER A 135 -12.51 6.70 1.62
N SER A 136 -12.50 6.63 0.30
CA SER A 136 -11.55 7.40 -0.53
C SER A 136 -11.74 8.92 -0.38
N ARG A 137 -12.88 9.36 0.11
CA ARG A 137 -13.21 10.77 0.30
C ARG A 137 -13.11 11.23 1.75
N ASP A 138 -13.02 10.30 2.69
CA ASP A 138 -12.92 10.60 4.11
C ASP A 138 -11.67 9.93 4.66
N LEU A 139 -10.53 10.54 4.39
CA LEU A 139 -9.23 10.07 4.82
C LEU A 139 -8.85 10.74 6.14
N LYS A 140 -8.39 9.95 7.09
CA LYS A 140 -8.08 10.39 8.46
C LYS A 140 -6.59 10.58 8.70
N ALA A 141 -5.75 9.82 8.01
CA ALA A 141 -4.31 9.83 8.24
C ALA A 141 -3.56 9.39 6.99
N GLU A 142 -2.28 9.73 6.93
CA GLU A 142 -1.39 9.24 5.87
C GLU A 142 -0.01 8.96 6.43
N ILE A 143 0.72 8.08 5.77
CA ILE A 143 2.10 7.77 6.10
C ILE A 143 2.89 7.51 4.82
N ALA A 144 4.11 8.05 4.77
CA ALA A 144 5.00 7.84 3.63
C ALA A 144 5.69 6.48 3.73
N LEU A 145 5.78 5.79 2.61
CA LEU A 145 6.41 4.49 2.49
C LEU A 145 7.47 4.57 1.40
N ASN A 146 8.73 4.42 1.76
CA ASN A 146 9.82 4.42 0.78
C ASN A 146 10.28 2.98 0.54
N ILE A 147 10.05 2.47 -0.67
CA ILE A 147 10.45 1.12 -1.06
C ILE A 147 11.79 1.19 -1.75
N ASP A 148 12.81 0.65 -1.13
CA ASP A 148 14.16 0.58 -1.67
C ASP A 148 14.31 -0.62 -2.61
N GLU A 149 15.28 -0.54 -3.53
CA GLU A 149 15.54 -1.63 -4.46
C GLU A 149 16.16 -2.86 -3.77
N ASP A 150 16.92 -2.63 -2.73
CA ASP A 150 17.62 -3.69 -2.00
C ASP A 150 17.38 -3.64 -0.51
#